data_80a396b4cbc2277d258f7acfc58efc20
#
_entry.id   80a396b4cbc2277d258f7acfc58efc20
#
_cell.length_a   1.000
_cell.length_b   1.000
_cell.length_c   1.000
_cell.angle_alpha   90.00
_cell.angle_beta   90.00
_cell.angle_gamma   90.00
#
_symmetry.space_group_name_H-M   'P 1'
#
loop_
_entity.id
_entity.type
_entity.pdbx_description
1 polymer ?
#
loop_
_entity_poly.entity_id
_entity_poly.type
_entity_poly.pdbx_seq_one_letter_code
_entity_poly.pdbx_strand_id
1 'polypeptide(L)'
;MKRVALLVQYDGSSYSGWQRQKNATAVQEILEKALLKITNNAVKTFAAGRTDAGVHASGQVVHFDVDCVIPGNRFSDVLNSYLPSTIRILESVEVKDGWHACYSAIYRHYRYVINNSKLPNLFINNWAWHRYQKNLDEDLMSYASKSMEGEHDFFAFQKSGSNRKTSITKIKKIDIKRVEDLILIDIKATGFLYGMVRLIVGQLVLVGE
;
A
#
# COMPACT_ATOMS: atom_id res chain seq x y z
N MET A 1 -15.42 11.44 -22.53
CA MET A 1 -14.79 10.54 -21.53
C MET A 1 -13.78 11.35 -20.75
N LYS A 2 -13.70 11.20 -19.45
CA LYS A 2 -12.74 11.90 -18.58
C LYS A 2 -11.95 10.88 -17.73
N ARG A 3 -10.73 11.23 -17.36
CA ARG A 3 -9.91 10.45 -16.44
C ARG A 3 -9.98 11.06 -15.05
N VAL A 4 -10.35 10.25 -14.07
CA VAL A 4 -10.46 10.65 -12.65
C VAL A 4 -9.45 9.89 -11.82
N ALA A 5 -8.69 10.62 -11.01
CA ALA A 5 -7.82 10.06 -9.97
C ALA A 5 -8.52 10.14 -8.61
N LEU A 6 -8.33 9.10 -7.82
CA LEU A 6 -8.82 8.97 -6.44
C LEU A 6 -7.64 8.78 -5.49
N LEU A 7 -7.70 9.39 -4.33
CA LEU A 7 -6.89 9.04 -3.17
C LEU A 7 -7.73 8.13 -2.26
N VAL A 8 -7.34 6.86 -2.15
CA VAL A 8 -8.14 5.81 -1.50
C VAL A 8 -7.46 5.35 -0.21
N GLN A 9 -8.19 5.40 0.89
CA GLN A 9 -7.80 4.82 2.17
C GLN A 9 -8.59 3.52 2.39
N TYR A 10 -7.94 2.48 2.93
CA TYR A 10 -8.64 1.26 3.29
C TYR A 10 -7.97 0.48 4.43
N ASP A 11 -8.81 -0.14 5.24
CA ASP A 11 -8.43 -1.22 6.15
C ASP A 11 -8.39 -2.53 5.35
N GLY A 12 -7.19 -3.08 5.17
CA GLY A 12 -6.97 -4.29 4.38
C GLY A 12 -7.30 -5.60 5.10
N SER A 13 -7.61 -5.58 6.40
CA SER A 13 -7.74 -6.79 7.25
C SER A 13 -8.73 -7.82 6.70
N SER A 14 -9.82 -7.34 6.08
CA SER A 14 -10.90 -8.20 5.53
C SER A 14 -10.76 -8.46 4.03
N TYR A 15 -9.65 -8.02 3.39
CA TYR A 15 -9.47 -8.13 1.96
C TYR A 15 -8.27 -9.00 1.58
N SER A 16 -8.43 -9.73 0.48
CA SER A 16 -7.35 -10.52 -0.12
C SER A 16 -6.42 -9.65 -0.98
N GLY A 17 -6.17 -8.42 -0.54
CA GLY A 17 -5.36 -7.41 -1.19
C GLY A 17 -6.14 -6.51 -2.14
N TRP A 18 -5.38 -5.73 -2.90
CA TRP A 18 -5.96 -4.79 -3.85
C TRP A 18 -6.62 -5.48 -5.04
N GLN A 19 -5.88 -6.37 -5.71
CA GLN A 19 -6.24 -6.89 -7.02
C GLN A 19 -7.44 -7.83 -6.98
N ARG A 20 -8.43 -7.58 -7.85
CA ARG A 20 -9.58 -8.46 -8.06
C ARG A 20 -9.15 -9.89 -8.40
N GLN A 21 -9.76 -10.86 -7.76
CA GLN A 21 -9.54 -12.30 -7.94
C GLN A 21 -10.89 -13.06 -7.95
N LYS A 22 -10.87 -14.31 -8.48
CA LYS A 22 -12.11 -15.07 -8.65
C LYS A 22 -12.72 -15.55 -7.32
N ASN A 23 -11.88 -15.93 -6.35
CA ASN A 23 -12.31 -16.66 -5.15
C ASN A 23 -12.16 -15.89 -3.84
N ALA A 24 -11.94 -14.57 -3.89
CA ALA A 24 -11.76 -13.77 -2.69
C ALA A 24 -12.10 -12.30 -2.92
N THR A 25 -12.63 -11.65 -1.89
CA THR A 25 -13.01 -10.23 -1.94
C THR A 25 -11.76 -9.35 -1.93
N ALA A 26 -11.68 -8.42 -2.88
CA ALA A 26 -10.59 -7.47 -3.05
C ALA A 26 -11.08 -6.03 -3.05
N VAL A 27 -10.21 -5.09 -2.65
CA VAL A 27 -10.56 -3.66 -2.59
C VAL A 27 -10.98 -3.13 -3.97
N GLN A 28 -10.27 -3.53 -5.03
CA GLN A 28 -10.58 -3.14 -6.41
C GLN A 28 -11.99 -3.54 -6.82
N GLU A 29 -12.44 -4.73 -6.45
CA GLU A 29 -13.78 -5.23 -6.78
C GLU A 29 -14.89 -4.39 -6.12
N ILE A 30 -14.69 -4.05 -4.83
CA ILE A 30 -15.66 -3.24 -4.10
C ILE A 30 -15.75 -1.83 -4.71
N LEU A 31 -14.60 -1.23 -5.03
CA LEU A 31 -14.55 0.09 -5.67
C LEU A 31 -15.22 0.08 -7.05
N GLU A 32 -14.93 -0.92 -7.88
CA GLU A 32 -15.54 -1.06 -9.22
C GLU A 32 -17.04 -1.31 -9.16
N LYS A 33 -17.53 -2.06 -8.17
CA LYS A 33 -18.99 -2.23 -7.91
C LYS A 33 -19.65 -0.91 -7.49
N ALA A 34 -18.99 -0.11 -6.67
CA ALA A 34 -19.51 1.22 -6.30
C ALA A 34 -19.53 2.17 -7.51
N LEU A 35 -18.47 2.17 -8.32
CA LEU A 35 -18.41 2.95 -9.56
C LEU A 35 -19.53 2.56 -10.53
N LEU A 36 -19.78 1.26 -10.72
CA LEU A 36 -20.88 0.78 -11.56
C LEU A 36 -22.25 1.32 -11.10
N LYS A 37 -22.50 1.32 -9.78
CA LYS A 37 -23.76 1.82 -9.21
C LYS A 37 -24.00 3.31 -9.48
N ILE A 38 -22.95 4.14 -9.44
CA ILE A 38 -23.10 5.60 -9.57
C ILE A 38 -22.99 6.10 -11.01
N THR A 39 -22.36 5.33 -11.90
CA THR A 39 -22.13 5.74 -13.30
C THR A 39 -22.95 4.95 -14.32
N ASN A 40 -23.55 3.83 -13.91
CA ASN A 40 -24.15 2.81 -14.78
C ASN A 40 -23.18 2.25 -15.84
N ASN A 41 -21.89 2.45 -15.67
CA ASN A 41 -20.83 1.97 -16.57
C ASN A 41 -19.90 1.01 -15.85
N ALA A 42 -19.54 -0.09 -16.50
CA ALA A 42 -18.51 -0.99 -16.03
C ALA A 42 -17.13 -0.31 -16.18
N VAL A 43 -16.60 0.19 -15.09
CA VAL A 43 -15.37 0.95 -15.05
C VAL A 43 -14.24 0.07 -14.51
N LYS A 44 -13.09 0.07 -15.19
CA LYS A 44 -11.87 -0.60 -14.73
C LYS A 44 -10.98 0.39 -14.01
N THR A 45 -10.50 0.01 -12.83
CA THR A 45 -9.61 0.84 -12.03
C THR A 45 -8.15 0.39 -12.11
N PHE A 46 -7.23 1.34 -12.03
CA PHE A 46 -5.78 1.14 -12.07
C PHE A 46 -5.12 1.81 -10.86
N ALA A 47 -4.48 1.04 -10.00
CA ALA A 47 -3.79 1.54 -8.82
C ALA A 47 -2.32 1.85 -9.07
N ALA A 48 -1.74 2.72 -8.25
CA ALA A 48 -0.31 3.05 -8.25
C ALA A 48 0.56 1.83 -7.90
N GLY A 49 0.07 0.95 -7.03
CA GLY A 49 0.71 -0.31 -6.66
C GLY A 49 -0.31 -1.31 -6.15
N ARG A 50 -0.03 -2.60 -6.32
CA ARG A 50 -0.84 -3.66 -5.71
C ARG A 50 -0.39 -3.83 -4.27
N THR A 51 -1.34 -4.04 -3.36
CA THR A 51 -1.10 -4.46 -1.98
C THR A 51 -1.49 -5.91 -1.81
N ASP A 52 -0.75 -6.63 -0.96
CA ASP A 52 -1.03 -8.02 -0.62
C ASP A 52 -2.22 -8.13 0.35
N ALA A 53 -2.69 -9.37 0.58
CA ALA A 53 -3.75 -9.65 1.55
C ALA A 53 -3.40 -9.08 2.94
N GLY A 54 -4.37 -8.43 3.57
CA GLY A 54 -4.22 -7.81 4.88
C GLY A 54 -3.45 -6.49 4.92
N VAL A 55 -2.89 -6.01 3.80
CA VAL A 55 -2.16 -4.74 3.76
C VAL A 55 -3.13 -3.57 3.66
N HIS A 56 -2.97 -2.59 4.53
CA HIS A 56 -3.75 -1.35 4.58
C HIS A 56 -3.18 -0.29 3.63
N ALA A 57 -3.94 0.75 3.38
CA ALA A 57 -3.45 1.95 2.72
C ALA A 57 -4.00 3.21 3.39
N SER A 58 -3.14 4.16 3.69
CA SER A 58 -3.53 5.50 4.11
C SER A 58 -3.82 6.44 2.95
N GLY A 59 -3.35 6.10 1.72
CA GLY A 59 -3.51 6.93 0.53
C GLY A 59 -3.04 6.22 -0.74
N GLN A 60 -3.76 5.18 -1.18
CA GLN A 60 -3.54 4.54 -2.47
C GLN A 60 -4.07 5.42 -3.59
N VAL A 61 -3.23 5.75 -4.54
CA VAL A 61 -3.66 6.49 -5.74
C VAL A 61 -4.21 5.52 -6.78
N VAL A 62 -5.41 5.82 -7.26
CA VAL A 62 -6.14 5.00 -8.25
C VAL A 62 -6.65 5.91 -9.35
N HIS A 63 -6.73 5.44 -10.59
CA HIS A 63 -7.45 6.16 -11.64
C HIS A 63 -8.37 5.24 -12.42
N PHE A 64 -9.30 5.86 -13.10
CA PHE A 64 -10.21 5.22 -14.06
C PHE A 64 -10.67 6.22 -15.11
N ASP A 65 -11.15 5.70 -16.23
CA ASP A 65 -11.77 6.48 -17.31
C ASP A 65 -13.29 6.26 -17.27
N VAL A 66 -14.07 7.33 -17.39
CA VAL A 66 -15.52 7.28 -17.34
C VAL A 66 -16.14 8.34 -18.24
N ASP A 67 -17.32 8.00 -18.78
CA ASP A 67 -18.21 8.94 -19.44
C ASP A 67 -19.50 9.08 -18.62
N CYS A 68 -19.58 10.16 -17.84
CA CYS A 68 -20.74 10.45 -16.98
C CYS A 68 -20.79 11.94 -16.63
N VAL A 69 -21.92 12.38 -16.09
CA VAL A 69 -22.18 13.79 -15.72
C VAL A 69 -21.53 14.21 -14.39
N ILE A 70 -21.13 13.25 -13.53
CA ILE A 70 -20.56 13.55 -12.20
C ILE A 70 -19.23 14.29 -12.40
N PRO A 71 -19.03 15.52 -11.87
CA PRO A 71 -17.75 16.20 -11.90
C PRO A 71 -16.65 15.41 -11.20
N GLY A 72 -15.39 15.46 -11.69
CA GLY A 72 -14.30 14.65 -11.16
C GLY A 72 -14.01 14.85 -9.68
N ASN A 73 -14.14 16.08 -9.19
CA ASN A 73 -13.98 16.42 -7.77
C ASN A 73 -15.12 15.99 -6.85
N ARG A 74 -16.24 15.50 -7.41
CA ARG A 74 -17.41 15.04 -6.63
C ARG A 74 -17.46 13.52 -6.43
N PHE A 75 -16.56 12.77 -7.09
CA PHE A 75 -16.52 11.32 -6.94
C PHE A 75 -16.24 10.87 -5.51
N SER A 76 -15.41 11.61 -4.75
CA SER A 76 -15.14 11.30 -3.34
C SER A 76 -16.43 11.26 -2.52
N ASP A 77 -17.27 12.30 -2.61
CA ASP A 77 -18.52 12.39 -1.85
C ASP A 77 -19.50 11.29 -2.24
N VAL A 78 -19.71 11.15 -3.56
CA VAL A 78 -20.69 10.19 -4.09
C VAL A 78 -20.26 8.75 -3.80
N LEU A 79 -18.99 8.38 -4.02
CA LEU A 79 -18.51 7.01 -3.77
C LEU A 79 -18.58 6.64 -2.29
N ASN A 80 -18.27 7.57 -1.39
CA ASN A 80 -18.29 7.31 0.05
C ASN A 80 -19.69 6.96 0.59
N SER A 81 -20.75 7.29 -0.13
CA SER A 81 -22.12 6.88 0.21
C SER A 81 -22.42 5.42 -0.13
N TYR A 82 -21.62 4.80 -1.00
CA TYR A 82 -21.80 3.41 -1.46
C TYR A 82 -20.73 2.45 -0.98
N LEU A 83 -19.62 2.98 -0.42
CA LEU A 83 -18.49 2.19 0.06
C LEU A 83 -18.70 1.73 1.51
N PRO A 84 -18.24 0.52 1.89
CA PRO A 84 -18.23 0.07 3.28
C PRO A 84 -17.33 0.97 4.15
N SER A 85 -17.51 0.91 5.47
CA SER A 85 -16.72 1.71 6.42
C SER A 85 -15.21 1.46 6.34
N THR A 86 -14.79 0.32 5.79
CA THR A 86 -13.39 -0.10 5.62
C THR A 86 -12.70 0.50 4.40
N ILE A 87 -13.42 1.23 3.52
CA ILE A 87 -12.85 1.91 2.35
C ILE A 87 -13.37 3.34 2.31
N ARG A 88 -12.49 4.32 2.11
CA ARG A 88 -12.84 5.74 1.96
C ARG A 88 -12.06 6.38 0.82
N ILE A 89 -12.73 7.22 0.08
CA ILE A 89 -12.13 8.12 -0.89
C ILE A 89 -11.86 9.44 -0.17
N LEU A 90 -10.58 9.77 -0.01
CA LEU A 90 -10.17 11.00 0.66
C LEU A 90 -10.29 12.21 -0.26
N GLU A 91 -9.97 11.99 -1.55
CA GLU A 91 -9.96 13.04 -2.56
C GLU A 91 -10.24 12.44 -3.94
N SER A 92 -10.83 13.24 -4.83
CA SER A 92 -11.02 12.92 -6.23
C SER A 92 -10.77 14.14 -7.11
N VAL A 93 -10.12 13.95 -8.27
CA VAL A 93 -9.78 15.03 -9.20
C VAL A 93 -9.72 14.52 -10.65
N GLU A 94 -10.10 15.36 -11.59
CA GLU A 94 -9.83 15.08 -13.01
C GLU A 94 -8.33 15.29 -13.32
N VAL A 95 -7.77 14.36 -14.07
CA VAL A 95 -6.37 14.41 -14.50
C VAL A 95 -6.26 14.39 -16.01
N LYS A 96 -5.14 14.87 -16.52
CA LYS A 96 -4.90 14.94 -17.97
C LYS A 96 -4.89 13.55 -18.62
N ASP A 97 -5.30 13.48 -19.87
CA ASP A 97 -5.12 12.29 -20.69
C ASP A 97 -3.63 11.90 -20.72
N GLY A 98 -3.37 10.58 -20.63
CA GLY A 98 -2.01 10.06 -20.55
C GLY A 98 -1.44 9.95 -19.12
N TRP A 99 -2.02 10.64 -18.11
CA TRP A 99 -1.62 10.40 -16.73
C TRP A 99 -2.07 9.01 -16.26
N HIS A 100 -1.21 8.28 -15.56
CA HIS A 100 -1.50 6.91 -15.14
C HIS A 100 -1.00 6.68 -13.70
N ALA A 101 -1.90 6.28 -12.78
CA ALA A 101 -1.57 6.12 -11.37
C ALA A 101 -0.29 5.29 -11.11
N CYS A 102 -0.07 4.22 -11.89
CA CYS A 102 1.12 3.38 -11.73
C CYS A 102 2.36 3.97 -12.40
N TYR A 103 2.25 4.43 -13.66
CA TYR A 103 3.42 4.85 -14.45
C TYR A 103 3.85 6.28 -14.17
N SER A 104 2.94 7.15 -13.74
CA SER A 104 3.25 8.52 -13.33
C SER A 104 3.73 8.61 -11.87
N ALA A 105 3.66 7.52 -11.11
CA ALA A 105 4.14 7.50 -9.74
C ALA A 105 5.67 7.51 -9.69
N ILE A 106 6.23 8.54 -9.05
CA ILE A 106 7.67 8.71 -8.85
C ILE A 106 8.18 7.75 -7.76
N TYR A 107 7.43 7.64 -6.68
CA TYR A 107 7.75 6.79 -5.53
C TYR A 107 6.51 6.12 -4.97
N ARG A 108 6.70 4.99 -4.25
CA ARG A 108 5.75 4.38 -3.34
C ARG A 108 6.35 4.42 -1.95
N HIS A 109 5.51 4.61 -0.96
CA HIS A 109 5.92 4.69 0.44
C HIS A 109 5.14 3.63 1.23
N TYR A 110 5.87 2.79 1.96
CA TYR A 110 5.32 1.84 2.90
C TYR A 110 5.80 2.15 4.30
N ARG A 111 4.87 2.09 5.26
CA ARG A 111 5.18 2.06 6.68
C ARG A 111 4.89 0.67 7.22
N TYR A 112 5.87 0.08 7.87
CA TYR A 112 5.69 -1.14 8.65
C TYR A 112 5.78 -0.77 10.13
N VAL A 113 4.88 -1.34 10.95
CA VAL A 113 4.81 -1.07 12.39
C VAL A 113 5.11 -2.35 13.13
N ILE A 114 6.08 -2.30 14.05
CA ILE A 114 6.37 -3.38 14.99
C ILE A 114 5.96 -2.91 16.38
N ASN A 115 5.15 -3.69 17.07
CA ASN A 115 4.89 -3.50 18.50
C ASN A 115 5.89 -4.38 19.26
N ASN A 116 6.87 -3.75 19.92
CA ASN A 116 7.94 -4.43 20.66
C ASN A 116 7.67 -4.44 22.17
N SER A 117 6.44 -4.16 22.60
CA SER A 117 6.03 -4.24 24.00
C SER A 117 5.94 -5.69 24.48
N LYS A 118 6.08 -5.89 25.81
CA LYS A 118 5.96 -7.21 26.45
C LYS A 118 4.58 -7.84 26.23
N LEU A 119 3.52 -7.04 26.27
CA LEU A 119 2.14 -7.46 26.06
C LEU A 119 1.57 -6.93 24.76
N PRO A 120 0.72 -7.69 24.04
CA PRO A 120 0.08 -7.21 22.85
C PRO A 120 -0.86 -6.02 23.16
N ASN A 121 -0.86 -5.02 22.30
CA ASN A 121 -1.81 -3.92 22.37
C ASN A 121 -3.02 -4.25 21.49
N LEU A 122 -4.18 -4.49 22.11
CA LEU A 122 -5.40 -4.93 21.44
C LEU A 122 -5.92 -3.91 20.40
N PHE A 123 -5.67 -2.61 20.60
CA PHE A 123 -6.15 -1.55 19.72
C PHE A 123 -5.36 -1.45 18.40
N ILE A 124 -4.12 -1.94 18.38
CA ILE A 124 -3.25 -1.88 17.19
C ILE A 124 -2.85 -3.27 16.68
N ASN A 125 -3.37 -4.33 17.25
CA ASN A 125 -2.95 -5.70 16.96
C ASN A 125 -3.12 -6.09 15.48
N ASN A 126 -4.11 -5.53 14.80
CA ASN A 126 -4.31 -5.74 13.36
C ASN A 126 -3.44 -4.84 12.47
N TRP A 127 -2.73 -3.85 13.04
CA TRP A 127 -1.99 -2.80 12.35
C TRP A 127 -0.49 -2.89 12.56
N ALA A 128 -0.05 -3.68 13.58
CA ALA A 128 1.34 -3.83 13.97
C ALA A 128 1.71 -5.30 14.17
N TRP A 129 2.93 -5.64 13.80
CA TRP A 129 3.49 -6.94 14.10
C TRP A 129 3.98 -6.97 15.55
N HIS A 130 3.34 -7.75 16.42
CA HIS A 130 3.78 -7.93 17.81
C HIS A 130 5.02 -8.83 17.87
N ARG A 131 6.16 -8.26 18.30
CA ARG A 131 7.45 -8.93 18.41
C ARG A 131 8.08 -8.61 19.77
N TYR A 132 7.88 -9.49 20.77
CA TYR A 132 8.21 -9.23 22.17
C TYR A 132 9.41 -10.04 22.70
N GLN A 133 9.88 -11.07 21.95
CA GLN A 133 10.84 -12.05 22.45
C GLN A 133 12.20 -11.42 22.81
N LYS A 134 12.58 -10.37 22.11
CA LYS A 134 13.77 -9.58 22.35
C LYS A 134 13.46 -8.09 22.23
N ASN A 135 14.16 -7.28 23.01
CA ASN A 135 14.17 -5.85 22.75
C ASN A 135 14.98 -5.58 21.49
N LEU A 136 14.35 -5.03 20.48
CA LEU A 136 15.00 -4.76 19.21
C LEU A 136 15.84 -3.48 19.32
N ASP A 137 17.06 -3.51 18.76
CA ASP A 137 17.93 -2.35 18.64
C ASP A 137 17.64 -1.62 17.33
N GLU A 138 16.90 -0.53 17.38
CA GLU A 138 16.53 0.28 16.22
C GLU A 138 17.70 1.02 15.60
N ASP A 139 18.75 1.30 16.34
CA ASP A 139 19.97 1.96 15.82
C ASP A 139 20.77 0.99 14.96
N LEU A 140 20.93 -0.28 15.39
CA LEU A 140 21.51 -1.34 14.56
C LEU A 140 20.69 -1.60 13.32
N MET A 141 19.34 -1.67 13.45
CA MET A 141 18.44 -1.81 12.30
C MET A 141 18.60 -0.65 11.33
N SER A 142 18.65 0.59 11.84
CA SER A 142 18.84 1.80 11.03
C SER A 142 20.18 1.81 10.33
N TYR A 143 21.26 1.44 11.03
CA TYR A 143 22.60 1.32 10.43
C TYR A 143 22.63 0.30 9.29
N ALA A 144 22.11 -0.91 9.52
CA ALA A 144 22.08 -1.96 8.51
C ALA A 144 21.22 -1.58 7.28
N SER A 145 20.13 -0.83 7.49
CA SER A 145 19.21 -0.42 6.42
C SER A 145 19.88 0.46 5.36
N LYS A 146 20.99 1.17 5.71
CA LYS A 146 21.71 2.06 4.78
C LYS A 146 22.32 1.31 3.60
N SER A 147 22.75 0.06 3.80
CA SER A 147 23.26 -0.78 2.71
C SER A 147 22.23 -1.16 1.65
N MET A 148 20.94 -1.03 1.98
CA MET A 148 19.81 -1.31 1.08
C MET A 148 19.34 -0.05 0.32
N GLU A 149 19.78 1.15 0.72
CA GLU A 149 19.45 2.39 0.00
C GLU A 149 20.23 2.46 -1.32
N GLY A 150 19.63 3.03 -2.35
CA GLY A 150 20.20 3.07 -3.69
C GLY A 150 19.52 2.10 -4.65
N GLU A 151 20.14 1.91 -5.81
CA GLU A 151 19.70 0.98 -6.84
C GLU A 151 20.45 -0.34 -6.70
N HIS A 152 19.71 -1.42 -6.47
CA HIS A 152 20.25 -2.75 -6.26
C HIS A 152 19.38 -3.81 -6.93
N ASP A 153 19.94 -5.00 -7.12
CA ASP A 153 19.18 -6.20 -7.43
C ASP A 153 18.62 -6.80 -6.14
N PHE A 154 17.29 -6.65 -5.96
CA PHE A 154 16.56 -7.17 -4.80
C PHE A 154 15.97 -8.58 -5.03
N PHE A 155 16.56 -9.38 -5.90
CA PHE A 155 16.06 -10.74 -6.19
C PHE A 155 15.87 -11.58 -4.92
N ALA A 156 16.81 -11.52 -3.97
CA ALA A 156 16.72 -12.21 -2.68
C ALA A 156 15.56 -11.72 -1.79
N PHE A 157 15.03 -10.53 -2.05
CA PHE A 157 13.89 -9.94 -1.34
C PHE A 157 12.57 -10.07 -2.12
N GLN A 158 12.47 -11.04 -3.03
CA GLN A 158 11.29 -11.29 -3.84
C GLN A 158 10.69 -12.66 -3.52
N LYS A 159 9.37 -12.70 -3.26
CA LYS A 159 8.64 -13.97 -3.19
C LYS A 159 8.44 -14.54 -4.59
N SER A 160 8.37 -15.88 -4.68
CA SER A 160 8.01 -16.59 -5.91
C SER A 160 6.63 -16.18 -6.42
N GLY A 161 6.39 -16.32 -7.74
CA GLY A 161 5.11 -15.95 -8.37
C GLY A 161 5.00 -14.49 -8.81
N SER A 162 6.09 -13.73 -8.79
CA SER A 162 6.13 -12.37 -9.36
C SER A 162 6.19 -12.42 -10.88
N ASN A 163 5.35 -11.61 -11.55
CA ASN A 163 5.37 -11.41 -13.01
C ASN A 163 6.29 -10.25 -13.45
N ARG A 164 7.11 -9.71 -12.55
CA ARG A 164 7.99 -8.59 -12.86
C ARG A 164 9.21 -9.07 -13.65
N LYS A 165 9.57 -8.35 -14.72
CA LYS A 165 10.67 -8.71 -15.62
C LYS A 165 12.07 -8.48 -15.03
N THR A 166 12.19 -7.63 -14.02
CA THR A 166 13.46 -7.27 -13.38
C THR A 166 13.29 -7.17 -11.86
N SER A 167 14.28 -7.61 -11.12
CA SER A 167 14.41 -7.46 -9.67
C SER A 167 15.16 -6.18 -9.26
N ILE A 168 15.72 -5.45 -10.23
CA ILE A 168 16.39 -4.18 -9.96
C ILE A 168 15.35 -3.11 -9.61
N THR A 169 15.56 -2.44 -8.48
CA THR A 169 14.75 -1.30 -8.04
C THR A 169 15.57 -0.36 -7.17
N LYS A 170 15.09 0.87 -6.98
CA LYS A 170 15.81 1.88 -6.21
C LYS A 170 15.04 2.21 -4.93
N ILE A 171 15.62 1.90 -3.79
CA ILE A 171 15.16 2.40 -2.49
C ILE A 171 15.73 3.81 -2.31
N LYS A 172 14.85 4.79 -2.15
CA LYS A 172 15.25 6.18 -1.94
C LYS A 172 15.69 6.41 -0.51
N LYS A 173 14.97 5.83 0.46
CA LYS A 173 15.24 6.00 1.88
C LYS A 173 14.56 4.90 2.69
N ILE A 174 15.23 4.44 3.73
CA ILE A 174 14.64 3.67 4.84
C ILE A 174 14.85 4.50 6.12
N ASP A 175 13.76 4.82 6.81
CA ASP A 175 13.76 5.59 8.06
C ASP A 175 13.18 4.71 9.16
N ILE A 176 13.93 4.54 10.25
CA ILE A 176 13.52 3.67 11.36
C ILE A 176 13.51 4.52 12.63
N LYS A 177 12.39 4.49 13.34
CA LYS A 177 12.18 5.27 14.56
C LYS A 177 11.44 4.47 15.60
N ARG A 178 11.90 4.56 16.84
CA ARG A 178 11.13 4.11 17.99
C ARG A 178 10.26 5.25 18.52
N VAL A 179 9.00 4.93 18.78
CA VAL A 179 8.06 5.80 19.47
C VAL A 179 7.42 4.95 20.57
N GLU A 180 7.87 5.12 21.79
CA GLU A 180 7.51 4.25 22.91
C GLU A 180 7.83 2.77 22.60
N ASP A 181 6.83 1.90 22.64
CA ASP A 181 6.97 0.48 22.31
C ASP A 181 6.84 0.17 20.82
N LEU A 182 6.62 1.17 19.97
CA LEU A 182 6.45 0.98 18.55
C LEU A 182 7.74 1.30 17.78
N ILE A 183 8.13 0.41 16.88
CA ILE A 183 9.16 0.68 15.88
C ILE A 183 8.46 0.92 14.54
N LEU A 184 8.65 2.12 14.01
CA LEU A 184 8.12 2.55 12.71
C LEU A 184 9.21 2.43 11.67
N ILE A 185 8.98 1.66 10.61
CA ILE A 185 9.91 1.46 9.50
C ILE A 185 9.25 2.01 8.23
N ASP A 186 9.72 3.16 7.79
CA ASP A 186 9.28 3.84 6.57
C ASP A 186 10.22 3.51 5.41
N ILE A 187 9.69 2.93 4.34
CA ILE A 187 10.48 2.57 3.14
C ILE A 187 9.89 3.28 1.92
N LYS A 188 10.72 4.09 1.26
CA LYS A 188 10.36 4.83 0.05
C LYS A 188 11.18 4.34 -1.14
N ALA A 189 10.52 3.85 -2.19
CA ALA A 189 11.18 3.29 -3.36
C ALA A 189 10.46 3.63 -4.68
N THR A 190 11.17 3.53 -5.81
CA THR A 190 10.58 3.67 -7.14
C THR A 190 9.60 2.55 -7.47
N GLY A 191 9.77 1.39 -6.84
CA GLY A 191 8.88 0.24 -6.94
C GLY A 191 9.25 -0.81 -5.91
N PHE A 192 8.33 -1.73 -5.64
CA PHE A 192 8.56 -2.86 -4.75
C PHE A 192 8.30 -4.17 -5.49
N LEU A 193 9.08 -5.19 -5.16
CA LEU A 193 8.86 -6.57 -5.59
C LEU A 193 7.78 -7.23 -4.72
N TYR A 194 7.26 -8.35 -5.17
CA TYR A 194 6.27 -9.10 -4.41
C TYR A 194 6.85 -9.55 -3.05
N GLY A 195 6.21 -9.12 -1.96
CA GLY A 195 6.62 -9.42 -0.58
C GLY A 195 7.90 -8.70 -0.10
N MET A 196 8.51 -7.81 -0.90
CA MET A 196 9.79 -7.17 -0.63
C MET A 196 9.85 -6.45 0.73
N VAL A 197 8.85 -5.63 1.05
CA VAL A 197 8.81 -4.90 2.34
C VAL A 197 8.88 -5.85 3.53
N ARG A 198 8.12 -6.95 3.50
CA ARG A 198 8.10 -7.94 4.58
C ARG A 198 9.45 -8.65 4.74
N LEU A 199 10.12 -8.96 3.64
CA LEU A 199 11.44 -9.61 3.67
C LEU A 199 12.52 -8.66 4.19
N ILE A 200 12.50 -7.37 3.77
CA ILE A 200 13.39 -6.34 4.29
C ILE A 200 13.20 -6.19 5.80
N VAL A 201 11.95 -6.03 6.26
CA VAL A 201 11.65 -5.89 7.68
C VAL A 201 12.09 -7.12 8.47
N GLY A 202 11.82 -8.33 7.96
CA GLY A 202 12.27 -9.56 8.59
C GLY A 202 13.79 -9.61 8.77
N GLN A 203 14.55 -9.20 7.75
CA GLN A 203 16.02 -9.14 7.83
C GLN A 203 16.51 -8.07 8.82
N LEU A 204 15.86 -6.89 8.85
CA LEU A 204 16.20 -5.84 9.80
C LEU A 204 15.92 -6.25 11.25
N VAL A 205 14.84 -6.99 11.50
CA VAL A 205 14.54 -7.53 12.83
C VAL A 205 15.62 -8.51 13.29
N LEU A 206 16.10 -9.40 12.40
CA LEU A 206 17.20 -10.32 12.74
C LEU A 206 18.49 -9.57 13.11
N VAL A 207 18.74 -8.42 12.52
CA VAL A 207 19.89 -7.57 12.87
C VAL A 207 19.69 -6.88 14.22
N GLY A 208 18.46 -6.45 14.52
CA GLY A 208 18.14 -5.76 15.79
C GLY A 208 18.05 -6.68 17.01
N GLU A 209 17.99 -8.02 16.82
CA GLU A 209 17.97 -9.04 17.87
C GLU A 209 19.35 -9.36 18.44
#